data_6cbe896909c9be34cde98090af87be25
#
_entry.id   6cbe896909c9be34cde98090af87be25
#
_cell.length_a   1.000
_cell.length_b   1.000
_cell.length_c   1.000
_cell.angle_alpha   90.00
_cell.angle_beta   90.00
_cell.angle_gamma   90.00
#
_symmetry.space_group_name_H-M   'P 1'
#
loop_
_entity.id
_entity.type
_entity.pdbx_description
1 polymer ?
#
loop_
_entity_poly.entity_id
_entity_poly.type
_entity_poly.pdbx_seq_one_letter_code
_entity_poly.pdbx_strand_id
1 'polypeptide(L)'
;MASPQMVMYEEEFAQVQAVTDRLVQDANARVVFVVDKNGQLIAGSGDTADLDTTSLASLAAGNIAATGGIAQLLREQEFATQYHEGVRQNVHIQVVSGRVILVVIFDNRTSLGLVRLRVKRANEQLMRIFETVMAKANDP
;
A
#
# COMPACT_ATOMS: atom_id res chain seq x y z
N MET A 1 12.69 -24.15 -2.78
CA MET A 1 13.53 -22.95 -2.63
C MET A 1 12.76 -21.84 -1.96
N ALA A 2 13.30 -21.28 -0.90
CA ALA A 2 12.66 -20.15 -0.25
C ALA A 2 12.70 -18.92 -1.17
N SER A 3 11.63 -18.17 -1.24
CA SER A 3 11.62 -16.89 -1.94
C SER A 3 12.61 -15.95 -1.25
N PRO A 4 13.35 -15.10 -2.00
CA PRO A 4 14.21 -14.12 -1.36
C PRO A 4 13.39 -13.22 -0.45
N GLN A 5 13.83 -13.05 0.78
CA GLN A 5 13.19 -12.13 1.70
C GLN A 5 13.54 -10.70 1.29
N MET A 6 12.53 -9.83 1.42
CA MET A 6 12.73 -8.42 1.17
C MET A 6 13.51 -7.82 2.36
N VAL A 7 14.71 -7.32 2.08
CA VAL A 7 15.54 -6.64 3.09
C VAL A 7 15.59 -5.16 2.75
N MET A 8 15.14 -4.32 3.67
CA MET A 8 15.16 -2.87 3.50
C MET A 8 16.16 -2.25 4.45
N TYR A 9 16.95 -1.34 3.92
CA TYR A 9 17.87 -0.54 4.70
C TYR A 9 17.20 0.78 5.11
N GLU A 10 17.83 1.49 6.04
CA GLU A 10 17.30 2.74 6.58
C GLU A 10 16.98 3.77 5.49
N GLU A 11 17.81 3.83 4.44
CA GLU A 11 17.60 4.73 3.32
C GLU A 11 16.29 4.45 2.59
N GLU A 12 15.99 3.19 2.30
CA GLU A 12 14.77 2.79 1.60
C GLU A 12 13.53 3.02 2.48
N PHE A 13 13.63 2.75 3.78
CA PHE A 13 12.56 3.09 4.71
C PHE A 13 12.26 4.58 4.71
N ALA A 14 13.30 5.42 4.71
CA ALA A 14 13.14 6.87 4.67
C ALA A 14 12.47 7.33 3.38
N GLN A 15 12.82 6.72 2.25
CA GLN A 15 12.22 7.03 0.95
C GLN A 15 10.73 6.66 0.94
N VAL A 16 10.37 5.47 1.44
CA VAL A 16 8.97 5.04 1.52
C VAL A 16 8.19 5.96 2.44
N GLN A 17 8.75 6.29 3.60
CA GLN A 17 8.10 7.19 4.56
C GLN A 17 7.85 8.57 3.92
N ALA A 18 8.79 9.08 3.14
CA ALA A 18 8.62 10.36 2.46
C ALA A 18 7.46 10.32 1.45
N VAL A 19 7.29 9.20 0.74
CA VAL A 19 6.18 9.03 -0.20
C VAL A 19 4.84 9.02 0.54
N THR A 20 4.74 8.27 1.65
CA THR A 20 3.49 8.20 2.43
C THR A 20 3.15 9.56 3.07
N ASP A 21 4.15 10.28 3.59
CA ASP A 21 3.95 11.60 4.18
C ASP A 21 3.41 12.60 3.13
N ARG A 22 4.01 12.58 1.94
CA ARG A 22 3.57 13.45 0.86
C ARG A 22 2.17 13.10 0.38
N LEU A 23 1.86 11.83 0.27
CA LEU A 23 0.56 11.39 -0.21
C LEU A 23 -0.57 11.81 0.72
N VAL A 24 -0.36 11.76 2.04
CA VAL A 24 -1.33 12.27 3.02
C VAL A 24 -1.69 13.72 2.69
N GLN A 25 -0.70 14.55 2.41
CA GLN A 25 -0.91 15.97 2.12
C GLN A 25 -1.50 16.19 0.73
N ASP A 26 -0.94 15.56 -0.29
CA ASP A 26 -1.33 15.79 -1.68
C ASP A 26 -2.74 15.30 -1.98
N ALA A 27 -3.16 14.20 -1.36
CA ALA A 27 -4.49 13.62 -1.53
C ALA A 27 -5.49 14.11 -0.49
N ASN A 28 -5.03 14.88 0.49
CA ASN A 28 -5.82 15.26 1.67
C ASN A 28 -6.44 14.01 2.33
N ALA A 29 -5.65 12.96 2.41
CA ALA A 29 -6.05 11.70 3.02
C ALA A 29 -5.88 11.76 4.53
N ARG A 30 -6.62 10.93 5.23
CA ARG A 30 -6.51 10.83 6.68
C ARG A 30 -5.28 10.02 7.09
N VAL A 31 -5.10 8.85 6.47
CA VAL A 31 -4.02 7.91 6.80
C VAL A 31 -3.57 7.21 5.53
N VAL A 32 -2.27 6.99 5.42
CA VAL A 32 -1.66 6.22 4.35
C VAL A 32 -0.73 5.18 4.94
N PHE A 33 -0.88 3.92 4.51
CA PHE A 33 0.00 2.82 4.92
C PHE A 33 0.66 2.18 3.72
N VAL A 34 1.88 1.68 3.91
CA VAL A 34 2.51 0.72 3.02
C VAL A 34 2.73 -0.56 3.81
N VAL A 35 2.25 -1.66 3.26
CA VAL A 35 2.16 -2.96 3.94
C VAL A 35 2.73 -4.02 3.02
N ASP A 36 3.46 -5.01 3.56
CA ASP A 36 3.86 -6.16 2.75
C ASP A 36 2.72 -7.19 2.67
N LYS A 37 2.84 -8.15 1.77
CA LYS A 37 1.80 -9.17 1.58
C LYS A 37 1.64 -10.12 2.76
N ASN A 38 2.59 -10.13 3.68
CA ASN A 38 2.49 -10.92 4.91
C ASN A 38 1.74 -10.17 6.03
N GLY A 39 1.32 -8.94 5.76
CA GLY A 39 0.57 -8.14 6.72
C GLY A 39 1.43 -7.29 7.65
N GLN A 40 2.72 -7.13 7.35
CA GLN A 40 3.60 -6.30 8.15
C GLN A 40 3.61 -4.86 7.63
N LEU A 41 3.47 -3.92 8.55
CA LEU A 41 3.51 -2.50 8.23
C LEU A 41 4.95 -2.09 7.90
N ILE A 42 5.13 -1.48 6.72
CA ILE A 42 6.43 -0.96 6.28
C ILE A 42 6.55 0.52 6.65
N ALA A 43 5.51 1.30 6.38
CA ALA A 43 5.47 2.72 6.69
C ALA A 43 4.03 3.18 6.89
N GLY A 44 3.85 4.24 7.66
CA GLY A 44 2.53 4.83 7.88
C GLY A 44 2.65 6.31 8.14
N SER A 45 1.66 7.07 7.69
CA SER A 45 1.60 8.51 7.82
C SER A 45 0.17 8.97 8.09
N GLY A 46 0.04 10.15 8.68
CA GLY A 46 -1.25 10.75 8.97
C GLY A 46 -1.72 10.49 10.38
N ASP A 47 -3.02 10.53 10.60
CA ASP A 47 -3.64 10.43 11.92
C ASP A 47 -3.83 8.96 12.32
N THR A 48 -2.76 8.35 12.81
CA THR A 48 -2.73 6.93 13.18
C THR A 48 -3.02 6.67 14.66
N ALA A 49 -3.14 7.73 15.47
CA ALA A 49 -3.18 7.59 16.94
C ALA A 49 -4.34 6.72 17.45
N ASP A 50 -5.51 6.82 16.79
CA ASP A 50 -6.72 6.10 17.21
C ASP A 50 -6.97 4.84 16.36
N LEU A 51 -5.99 4.40 15.58
CA LEU A 51 -6.15 3.26 14.68
C LEU A 51 -5.29 2.08 15.13
N ASP A 52 -5.87 0.90 15.07
CA ASP A 52 -5.12 -0.35 15.23
C ASP A 52 -4.41 -0.66 13.91
N THR A 53 -3.22 -0.10 13.76
CA THR A 53 -2.44 -0.19 12.52
C THR A 53 -1.98 -1.62 12.23
N THR A 54 -1.71 -2.40 13.27
CA THR A 54 -1.31 -3.80 13.11
C THR A 54 -2.45 -4.63 12.52
N SER A 55 -3.66 -4.48 13.06
CA SER A 55 -4.83 -5.18 12.53
C SER A 55 -5.18 -4.73 11.12
N LEU A 56 -5.12 -3.43 10.84
CA LEU A 56 -5.39 -2.91 9.50
C LEU A 56 -4.40 -3.46 8.47
N ALA A 57 -3.12 -3.52 8.81
CA ALA A 57 -2.10 -4.07 7.92
C ALA A 57 -2.38 -5.55 7.62
N SER A 58 -2.66 -6.33 8.63
CA SER A 58 -2.96 -7.75 8.51
C SER A 58 -4.22 -8.01 7.67
N LEU A 59 -5.28 -7.25 7.93
CA LEU A 59 -6.55 -7.39 7.22
C LEU A 59 -6.45 -6.92 5.76
N ALA A 60 -5.69 -5.88 5.49
CA ALA A 60 -5.46 -5.42 4.12
C ALA A 60 -4.75 -6.51 3.30
N ALA A 61 -3.71 -7.11 3.87
CA ALA A 61 -3.00 -8.22 3.23
C ALA A 61 -3.94 -9.43 3.01
N GLY A 62 -4.77 -9.75 4.01
CA GLY A 62 -5.76 -10.81 3.92
C GLY A 62 -6.82 -10.55 2.84
N ASN A 63 -7.24 -9.31 2.69
CA ASN A 63 -8.17 -8.91 1.64
C ASN A 63 -7.58 -9.16 0.25
N ILE A 64 -6.34 -8.78 0.03
CA ILE A 64 -5.67 -9.02 -1.27
C ILE A 64 -5.54 -10.53 -1.52
N ALA A 65 -5.18 -11.32 -0.52
CA ALA A 65 -5.09 -12.76 -0.65
C ALA A 65 -6.45 -13.38 -1.00
N ALA A 66 -7.52 -12.94 -0.34
CA ALA A 66 -8.86 -13.46 -0.56
C ALA A 66 -9.38 -13.11 -1.97
N THR A 67 -9.21 -11.85 -2.39
CA THR A 67 -9.67 -11.42 -3.71
C THR A 67 -8.81 -11.97 -4.84
N GLY A 68 -7.58 -12.40 -4.56
CA GLY A 68 -6.73 -13.09 -5.51
C GLY A 68 -7.37 -14.39 -6.02
N GLY A 69 -8.12 -15.07 -5.16
CA GLY A 69 -8.88 -16.26 -5.58
C GLY A 69 -9.97 -15.92 -6.58
N ILE A 70 -10.67 -14.80 -6.38
CA ILE A 70 -11.68 -14.31 -7.33
C ILE A 70 -11.02 -13.95 -8.68
N ALA A 71 -9.88 -13.25 -8.61
CA ALA A 71 -9.14 -12.86 -9.80
C ALA A 71 -8.76 -14.08 -10.64
N GLN A 72 -8.28 -15.14 -10.02
CA GLN A 72 -7.91 -16.38 -10.71
C GLN A 72 -9.08 -16.99 -11.46
N LEU A 73 -10.29 -16.98 -10.86
CA LEU A 73 -11.50 -17.49 -11.51
C LEU A 73 -11.86 -16.68 -12.75
N LEU A 74 -11.49 -15.41 -12.79
CA LEU A 74 -11.71 -14.52 -13.91
C LEU A 74 -10.52 -14.46 -14.88
N ARG A 75 -9.50 -15.28 -14.65
CA ARG A 75 -8.27 -15.32 -15.44
C ARG A 75 -7.48 -14.01 -15.38
N GLU A 76 -7.59 -13.31 -14.27
CA GLU A 76 -6.76 -12.17 -13.91
C GLU A 76 -5.64 -12.62 -12.98
N GLN A 77 -4.50 -11.96 -13.02
CA GLN A 77 -3.42 -12.26 -12.07
C GLN A 77 -3.81 -11.78 -10.66
N GLU A 78 -4.27 -10.54 -10.56
CA GLU A 78 -4.78 -9.96 -9.32
C GLU A 78 -5.53 -8.67 -9.66
N PHE A 79 -6.33 -8.20 -8.71
CA PHE A 79 -6.94 -6.88 -8.86
C PHE A 79 -5.94 -5.83 -8.39
N ALA A 80 -5.52 -4.97 -9.31
CA ALA A 80 -4.51 -3.95 -9.01
C ALA A 80 -5.03 -2.89 -8.04
N THR A 81 -6.31 -2.56 -8.11
CA THR A 81 -6.93 -1.53 -7.26
C THR A 81 -8.24 -2.02 -6.69
N GLN A 82 -8.54 -1.61 -5.46
CA GLN A 82 -9.82 -1.86 -4.81
C GLN A 82 -10.28 -0.61 -4.09
N TYR A 83 -11.59 -0.38 -4.09
CA TYR A 83 -12.19 0.74 -3.38
C TYR A 83 -13.33 0.24 -2.50
N HIS A 84 -13.30 0.63 -1.23
CA HIS A 84 -14.33 0.32 -0.26
C HIS A 84 -14.94 1.62 0.25
N GLU A 85 -16.22 1.82 -0.05
CA GLU A 85 -16.93 3.02 0.38
C GLU A 85 -17.68 2.75 1.68
N GLY A 86 -17.37 3.53 2.70
CA GLY A 86 -18.11 3.54 3.95
C GLY A 86 -18.98 4.78 4.06
N VAL A 87 -19.74 4.88 5.12
CA VAL A 87 -20.58 6.06 5.37
C VAL A 87 -19.73 7.27 5.72
N ARG A 88 -18.67 7.09 6.51
CA ARG A 88 -17.82 8.17 6.98
C ARG A 88 -16.41 8.09 6.42
N GLN A 89 -15.91 6.89 6.21
CA GLN A 89 -14.54 6.68 5.77
C GLN A 89 -14.51 5.70 4.62
N ASN A 90 -13.54 5.91 3.74
CA ASN A 90 -13.34 5.11 2.55
C ASN A 90 -11.92 4.58 2.53
N VAL A 91 -11.72 3.45 1.87
CA VAL A 91 -10.41 2.83 1.76
C VAL A 91 -10.12 2.55 0.29
N HIS A 92 -8.99 3.07 -0.18
CA HIS A 92 -8.46 2.75 -1.51
C HIS A 92 -7.21 1.89 -1.32
N ILE A 93 -7.17 0.75 -1.97
CA ILE A 93 -6.04 -0.18 -1.90
C ILE A 93 -5.43 -0.30 -3.29
N GLN A 94 -4.12 -0.12 -3.35
CA GLN A 94 -3.33 -0.25 -4.58
C GLN A 94 -2.28 -1.31 -4.38
N VAL A 95 -2.27 -2.34 -5.22
CA VAL A 95 -1.15 -3.29 -5.25
C VAL A 95 0.01 -2.59 -5.97
N VAL A 96 1.11 -2.40 -5.25
CA VAL A 96 2.29 -1.70 -5.77
C VAL A 96 3.14 -2.66 -6.59
N SER A 97 3.38 -3.83 -6.03
CA SER A 97 4.14 -4.89 -6.70
C SER A 97 3.66 -6.22 -6.15
N GLY A 98 4.20 -7.31 -6.63
CA GLY A 98 3.84 -8.63 -6.13
C GLY A 98 4.00 -8.81 -4.62
N ARG A 99 4.59 -7.86 -3.89
CA ARG A 99 4.92 -8.00 -2.46
C ARG A 99 4.45 -6.87 -1.57
N VAL A 100 3.93 -5.77 -2.14
CA VAL A 100 3.67 -4.53 -1.41
C VAL A 100 2.33 -3.95 -1.79
N ILE A 101 1.63 -3.44 -0.79
CA ILE A 101 0.29 -2.88 -0.90
C ILE A 101 0.30 -1.46 -0.32
N LEU A 102 -0.32 -0.53 -1.02
CA LEU A 102 -0.55 0.84 -0.56
C LEU A 102 -2.02 0.96 -0.13
N VAL A 103 -2.25 1.43 1.09
CA VAL A 103 -3.59 1.59 1.66
C VAL A 103 -3.80 3.05 1.99
N VAL A 104 -4.87 3.64 1.46
CA VAL A 104 -5.21 5.05 1.68
C VAL A 104 -6.60 5.13 2.31
N ILE A 105 -6.68 5.72 3.51
CA ILE A 105 -7.94 5.94 4.22
C ILE A 105 -8.27 7.42 4.09
N PHE A 106 -9.47 7.71 3.63
CA PHE A 106 -9.91 9.09 3.42
C PHE A 106 -11.40 9.27 3.74
N ASP A 107 -11.78 10.50 3.95
CA ASP A 107 -13.17 10.88 4.27
C ASP A 107 -13.65 11.97 3.30
N ASN A 108 -14.71 12.70 3.67
CA ASN A 108 -15.32 13.69 2.81
C ASN A 108 -14.49 14.98 2.60
N ARG A 109 -13.31 15.09 3.22
CA ARG A 109 -12.39 16.20 2.98
C ARG A 109 -11.69 16.11 1.63
N THR A 110 -11.81 14.97 0.97
CA THR A 110 -11.24 14.75 -0.36
C THR A 110 -12.21 13.91 -1.20
N SER A 111 -11.82 13.60 -2.43
CA SER A 111 -12.62 12.79 -3.36
C SER A 111 -11.85 11.58 -3.84
N LEU A 112 -12.59 10.55 -4.25
CA LEU A 112 -11.98 9.37 -4.85
C LEU A 112 -11.16 9.72 -6.09
N GLY A 113 -11.62 10.68 -6.89
CA GLY A 113 -10.89 11.12 -8.09
C GLY A 113 -9.52 11.69 -7.76
N LEU A 114 -9.44 12.56 -6.76
CA LEU A 114 -8.15 13.12 -6.32
C LEU A 114 -7.25 12.04 -5.71
N VAL A 115 -7.83 11.17 -4.87
CA VAL A 115 -7.07 10.07 -4.27
C VAL A 115 -6.46 9.18 -5.36
N ARG A 116 -7.26 8.79 -6.36
CA ARG A 116 -6.77 7.95 -7.47
C ARG A 116 -5.64 8.63 -8.24
N LEU A 117 -5.79 9.92 -8.51
CA LEU A 117 -4.77 10.69 -9.24
C LEU A 117 -3.45 10.69 -8.48
N ARG A 118 -3.50 10.97 -7.18
CA ARG A 118 -2.30 11.04 -6.34
C ARG A 118 -1.70 9.68 -6.07
N VAL A 119 -2.53 8.66 -5.90
CA VAL A 119 -2.08 7.27 -5.71
C VAL A 119 -1.32 6.77 -6.94
N LYS A 120 -1.77 7.12 -8.14
CA LYS A 120 -1.07 6.71 -9.36
C LYS A 120 0.39 7.15 -9.34
N ARG A 121 0.65 8.40 -8.97
CA ARG A 121 2.02 8.93 -8.88
C ARG A 121 2.82 8.29 -7.75
N ALA A 122 2.20 8.16 -6.58
CA ALA A 122 2.84 7.51 -5.43
C ALA A 122 3.19 6.06 -5.75
N ASN A 123 2.31 5.34 -6.43
CA ASN A 123 2.54 3.97 -6.85
C ASN A 123 3.78 3.85 -7.74
N GLU A 124 3.93 4.74 -8.71
CA GLU A 124 5.12 4.76 -9.58
C GLU A 124 6.40 4.97 -8.77
N GLN A 125 6.37 5.87 -7.81
CA GLN A 125 7.52 6.13 -6.93
C GLN A 125 7.86 4.92 -6.05
N LEU A 126 6.84 4.32 -5.45
CA LEU A 126 7.01 3.13 -4.60
C LEU A 126 7.53 1.94 -5.41
N MET A 127 7.03 1.74 -6.62
CA MET A 127 7.50 0.66 -7.49
C MET A 127 9.00 0.78 -7.74
N ARG A 128 9.51 1.96 -8.01
CA ARG A 128 10.95 2.18 -8.21
C ARG A 128 11.76 1.88 -6.97
N ILE A 129 11.27 2.30 -5.80
CA ILE A 129 11.95 2.03 -4.53
C ILE A 129 12.03 0.51 -4.29
N PHE A 130 10.91 -0.21 -4.45
CA PHE A 130 10.87 -1.63 -4.19
C PHE A 130 11.59 -2.46 -5.26
N GLU A 131 11.67 -1.99 -6.49
CA GLU A 131 12.54 -2.60 -7.51
C GLU A 131 14.01 -2.55 -7.07
N THR A 132 14.45 -1.43 -6.54
CA THR A 132 15.80 -1.27 -5.99
C THR A 132 16.03 -2.20 -4.81
N VAL A 133 15.07 -2.28 -3.89
CA VAL A 133 15.14 -3.18 -2.72
C VAL A 133 15.27 -4.64 -3.18
N MET A 134 14.45 -5.06 -4.13
CA MET A 134 14.47 -6.44 -4.64
C MET A 134 15.75 -6.74 -5.43
N ALA A 135 16.26 -5.78 -6.17
CA ALA A 135 17.54 -5.93 -6.88
C ALA A 135 18.69 -6.17 -5.91
N LYS A 136 18.72 -5.45 -4.78
CA LYS A 136 19.72 -5.64 -3.73
C LYS A 136 19.57 -7.02 -3.06
N ALA A 137 18.34 -7.49 -2.84
CA ALA A 137 18.07 -8.77 -2.22
C ALA A 137 18.54 -9.95 -3.10
N ASN A 138 18.57 -9.76 -4.43
CA ASN A 138 18.99 -10.77 -5.41
C ASN A 138 20.47 -10.66 -5.77
N ASP A 139 21.16 -9.64 -5.26
CA ASP A 139 22.58 -9.44 -5.50
C ASP A 139 23.39 -10.30 -4.53
N PRO A 140 24.25 -11.22 -5.01
CA PRO A 140 25.03 -12.10 -4.16
C PRO A 140 26.09 -11.39 -3.33
#